data_4e195555563a1772a32237d8254c4550
#
_entry.id   4e195555563a1772a32237d8254c4550
#
_cell.length_a   1.000
_cell.length_b   1.000
_cell.length_c   1.000
_cell.angle_alpha   90.00
_cell.angle_beta   90.00
_cell.angle_gamma   90.00
#
_symmetry.space_group_name_H-M   'P 1'
#
loop_
_entity.id
_entity.type
_entity.pdbx_description
1 polymer ?
#
loop_
_entity_poly.entity_id
_entity_poly.type
_entity_poly.pdbx_seq_one_letter_code
_entity_poly.pdbx_strand_id
1 'polypeptide(L)'
;LNILFATDGIYPFVLGGMQKHAAYIIRNLANTEHQIDVIIPHSGISDARDAETQFWGDDVPSNIRFHIIPFPALPRFPGHYVVASYLYSRRITNYFTHKISTIDILFGKGYTLWHWLTTRKSTETPAIVQLHGLEMFQPAYSFKEKTDKLLMRIPAIPVIRNADFVFSYGGGVKDILLGLGKSENNIFEQYGAVDDFWLEPEPQAKENGLTRRFLFVARNEYRKGYHLLKEALQDLIIDNETFEIDIVGALPDAEKIKDPRIRYHDNLSAASLKNIKEQAEVLLVPSLSEGFPTIIIESMARGLAVAATNVGAVPKVIDESTGWLMNPGLSKTLKDTMKEIIRCPKAVLADKQQAAYHKILSDFQWNATIKRLISHLERAINDYRKRTTR
;
A
#
# COMPACT_ATOMS: atom_id res chain seq x y z
N LEU A 1 -11.81 -21.50 -8.10
CA LEU A 1 -10.36 -21.70 -7.99
C LEU A 1 -9.98 -22.19 -6.60
N ASN A 2 -8.92 -23.00 -6.55
CA ASN A 2 -8.23 -23.38 -5.32
C ASN A 2 -6.96 -22.52 -5.21
N ILE A 3 -6.97 -21.53 -4.33
CA ILE A 3 -5.90 -20.53 -4.18
C ILE A 3 -5.11 -20.82 -2.91
N LEU A 4 -3.79 -20.99 -3.01
CA LEU A 4 -2.92 -20.94 -1.84
C LEU A 4 -2.40 -19.50 -1.67
N PHE A 5 -2.85 -18.84 -0.61
CA PHE A 5 -2.42 -17.50 -0.24
C PHE A 5 -1.41 -17.54 0.90
N ALA A 6 -0.16 -17.17 0.65
CA ALA A 6 0.90 -17.18 1.66
C ALA A 6 1.33 -15.76 2.02
N THR A 7 1.35 -15.41 3.31
CA THR A 7 1.75 -14.09 3.82
C THR A 7 2.74 -14.21 4.98
N ASP A 8 3.57 -13.19 5.18
CA ASP A 8 4.49 -13.04 6.31
C ASP A 8 3.85 -12.32 7.51
N GLY A 9 2.58 -12.05 7.44
CA GLY A 9 1.76 -11.49 8.51
C GLY A 9 0.40 -11.05 8.02
N ILE A 10 -0.58 -11.06 8.91
CA ILE A 10 -1.94 -10.61 8.66
C ILE A 10 -2.47 -9.85 9.88
N TYR A 11 -3.22 -8.76 9.67
CA TYR A 11 -3.94 -8.08 10.74
C TYR A 11 -5.14 -8.93 11.20
N PRO A 12 -5.46 -9.05 12.51
CA PRO A 12 -4.92 -8.25 13.62
C PRO A 12 -3.63 -8.81 14.24
N PHE A 13 -3.17 -9.99 13.87
CA PHE A 13 -2.04 -10.69 14.53
C PHE A 13 -0.71 -9.95 14.35
N VAL A 14 -0.51 -9.30 13.20
CA VAL A 14 0.67 -8.47 12.92
C VAL A 14 0.20 -7.10 12.45
N LEU A 15 0.72 -6.03 13.09
CA LEU A 15 0.37 -4.65 12.74
C LEU A 15 1.20 -4.16 11.55
N GLY A 16 0.55 -3.53 10.58
CA GLY A 16 1.21 -2.90 9.43
C GLY A 16 0.27 -2.74 8.23
N GLY A 17 0.63 -1.85 7.31
CA GLY A 17 -0.18 -1.59 6.10
C GLY A 17 -0.30 -2.80 5.17
N MET A 18 0.81 -3.55 5.00
CA MET A 18 0.82 -4.77 4.18
C MET A 18 -0.06 -5.87 4.80
N GLN A 19 -0.04 -5.98 6.12
CA GLN A 19 -0.81 -6.95 6.89
C GLN A 19 -2.31 -6.63 6.88
N LYS A 20 -2.67 -5.35 6.98
CA LYS A 20 -4.06 -4.88 6.78
C LYS A 20 -4.53 -5.19 5.37
N HIS A 21 -3.72 -4.89 4.35
CA HIS A 21 -4.06 -5.20 2.96
C HIS A 21 -4.26 -6.71 2.74
N ALA A 22 -3.44 -7.58 3.35
CA ALA A 22 -3.63 -9.03 3.31
C ALA A 22 -4.97 -9.43 3.95
N ALA A 23 -5.30 -8.90 5.12
CA ALA A 23 -6.55 -9.16 5.82
C ALA A 23 -7.77 -8.74 4.98
N TYR A 24 -7.73 -7.57 4.36
CA TYR A 24 -8.83 -7.12 3.50
C TYR A 24 -9.01 -8.00 2.24
N ILE A 25 -7.93 -8.42 1.61
CA ILE A 25 -8.01 -9.38 0.49
C ILE A 25 -8.72 -10.65 0.95
N ILE A 26 -8.29 -11.25 2.07
CA ILE A 26 -8.88 -12.50 2.55
C ILE A 26 -10.35 -12.32 2.94
N ARG A 27 -10.70 -11.23 3.65
CA ARG A 27 -12.09 -10.94 4.02
C ARG A 27 -13.01 -10.80 2.81
N ASN A 28 -12.53 -10.19 1.75
CA ASN A 28 -13.35 -10.01 0.54
C ASN A 28 -13.36 -11.26 -0.35
N LEU A 29 -12.31 -12.08 -0.35
CA LEU A 29 -12.31 -13.39 -1.02
C LEU A 29 -13.26 -14.39 -0.35
N ALA A 30 -13.58 -14.23 0.93
CA ALA A 30 -14.57 -15.03 1.64
C ALA A 30 -15.97 -14.94 1.02
N ASN A 31 -16.29 -13.81 0.39
CA ASN A 31 -17.56 -13.58 -0.28
C ASN A 31 -17.61 -14.13 -1.72
N THR A 32 -16.69 -15.02 -2.07
CA THR A 32 -16.59 -15.63 -3.40
C THR A 32 -16.75 -17.16 -3.32
N GLU A 33 -16.95 -17.81 -4.46
CA GLU A 33 -17.03 -19.27 -4.56
C GLU A 33 -15.68 -20.00 -4.51
N HIS A 34 -14.56 -19.25 -4.43
CA HIS A 34 -13.22 -19.80 -4.48
C HIS A 34 -12.81 -20.41 -3.14
N GLN A 35 -12.05 -21.50 -3.18
CA GLN A 35 -11.46 -22.14 -2.00
C GLN A 35 -10.08 -21.55 -1.73
N ILE A 36 -9.80 -21.14 -0.51
CA ILE A 36 -8.57 -20.41 -0.18
C ILE A 36 -7.90 -20.99 1.04
N ASP A 37 -6.74 -21.58 0.82
CA ASP A 37 -5.82 -21.98 1.89
C ASP A 37 -4.90 -20.80 2.21
N VAL A 38 -5.01 -20.27 3.44
CA VAL A 38 -4.25 -19.09 3.90
C VAL A 38 -3.14 -19.51 4.82
N ILE A 39 -1.88 -19.34 4.41
CA ILE A 39 -0.72 -19.59 5.26
C ILE A 39 -0.31 -18.29 5.96
N ILE A 40 -0.31 -18.32 7.29
CA ILE A 40 0.09 -17.21 8.16
C ILE A 40 1.23 -17.62 9.11
N PRO A 41 2.08 -16.67 9.54
CA PRO A 41 3.04 -16.94 10.60
C PRO A 41 2.34 -17.13 11.96
N HIS A 42 2.92 -17.94 12.79
CA HIS A 42 2.47 -18.10 14.18
C HIS A 42 2.76 -16.80 14.96
N SER A 43 1.74 -16.28 15.62
CA SER A 43 1.82 -15.07 16.47
C SER A 43 1.11 -15.29 17.82
N GLY A 44 1.60 -16.27 18.57
CA GLY A 44 1.04 -16.59 19.91
C GLY A 44 -0.31 -17.32 19.88
N ILE A 45 -0.73 -17.85 18.73
CA ILE A 45 -1.98 -18.60 18.57
C ILE A 45 -1.67 -20.08 18.59
N SER A 46 -2.46 -20.88 19.32
CA SER A 46 -2.20 -22.29 19.57
C SER A 46 -2.50 -23.16 18.35
N ASP A 47 -3.55 -22.82 17.59
CA ASP A 47 -3.95 -23.58 16.41
C ASP A 47 -4.66 -22.71 15.34
N ALA A 48 -4.98 -23.33 14.21
CA ALA A 48 -5.61 -22.67 13.06
C ALA A 48 -7.04 -22.21 13.37
N ARG A 49 -7.80 -22.98 14.15
CA ARG A 49 -9.18 -22.66 14.48
C ARG A 49 -9.28 -21.45 15.40
N ASP A 50 -8.35 -21.31 16.36
CA ASP A 50 -8.24 -20.12 17.18
C ASP A 50 -7.92 -18.87 16.32
N ALA A 51 -7.05 -19.03 15.33
CA ALA A 51 -6.73 -17.95 14.40
C ALA A 51 -7.95 -17.54 13.58
N GLU A 52 -8.71 -18.50 13.05
CA GLU A 52 -9.94 -18.26 12.30
C GLU A 52 -10.97 -17.53 13.16
N THR A 53 -11.22 -18.02 14.37
CA THR A 53 -12.17 -17.40 15.32
C THR A 53 -11.74 -15.96 15.70
N GLN A 54 -10.46 -15.73 15.95
CA GLN A 54 -9.97 -14.37 16.23
C GLN A 54 -10.05 -13.43 15.04
N PHE A 55 -9.93 -13.95 13.82
CA PHE A 55 -9.97 -13.16 12.59
C PHE A 55 -11.41 -12.85 12.14
N TRP A 56 -12.32 -13.82 12.26
CA TRP A 56 -13.69 -13.76 11.74
C TRP A 56 -14.75 -13.52 12.83
N GLY A 57 -14.48 -13.81 14.09
CA GLY A 57 -15.49 -13.98 15.12
C GLY A 57 -16.19 -15.33 14.98
N ASP A 58 -17.50 -15.35 15.22
CA ASP A 58 -18.30 -16.58 15.19
C ASP A 58 -18.64 -17.06 13.76
N ASP A 59 -18.58 -16.17 12.77
CA ASP A 59 -18.95 -16.43 11.37
C ASP A 59 -17.73 -16.79 10.49
N VAL A 60 -17.11 -17.92 10.73
CA VAL A 60 -15.97 -18.42 9.94
C VAL A 60 -16.44 -18.92 8.58
N PRO A 61 -16.00 -18.33 7.45
CA PRO A 61 -16.39 -18.75 6.12
C PRO A 61 -15.91 -20.17 5.79
N SER A 62 -16.79 -21.00 5.21
CA SER A 62 -16.48 -22.41 4.88
C SER A 62 -15.47 -22.59 3.76
N ASN A 63 -15.24 -21.56 2.94
CA ASN A 63 -14.34 -21.56 1.79
C ASN A 63 -12.93 -21.03 2.11
N ILE A 64 -12.64 -20.67 3.37
CA ILE A 64 -11.31 -20.19 3.80
C ILE A 64 -10.80 -21.10 4.92
N ARG A 65 -9.52 -21.50 4.82
CA ARG A 65 -8.82 -22.27 5.86
C ARG A 65 -7.50 -21.61 6.20
N PHE A 66 -7.24 -21.41 7.48
CA PHE A 66 -5.95 -20.92 7.95
C PHE A 66 -5.02 -22.09 8.25
N HIS A 67 -3.74 -21.90 7.91
CA HIS A 67 -2.64 -22.82 8.22
C HIS A 67 -1.54 -22.02 8.89
N ILE A 68 -1.20 -22.40 10.12
CA ILE A 68 -0.19 -21.70 10.90
C ILE A 68 1.17 -22.37 10.68
N ILE A 69 2.13 -21.60 10.13
CA ILE A 69 3.50 -22.01 9.98
C ILE A 69 4.39 -21.04 10.75
N PRO A 70 5.13 -21.48 11.77
CA PRO A 70 5.91 -20.57 12.59
C PRO A 70 6.98 -19.83 11.81
N PHE A 71 7.02 -18.49 11.91
CA PHE A 71 8.12 -17.68 11.41
C PHE A 71 9.36 -17.92 12.29
N PRO A 72 10.55 -18.15 11.71
CA PRO A 72 11.76 -18.46 12.48
C PRO A 72 12.16 -17.28 13.37
N ALA A 73 12.28 -17.53 14.67
CA ALA A 73 12.88 -16.58 15.61
C ALA A 73 14.41 -16.74 15.55
N LEU A 74 15.11 -15.75 15.03
CA LEU A 74 16.57 -15.71 14.95
C LEU A 74 17.13 -14.59 15.84
N PRO A 75 18.34 -14.75 16.40
CA PRO A 75 19.05 -13.63 17.01
C PRO A 75 19.17 -12.44 16.08
N ARG A 76 19.25 -11.23 16.64
CA ARG A 76 19.39 -10.01 15.82
C ARG A 76 20.83 -9.85 15.32
N PHE A 77 21.02 -9.97 14.01
CA PHE A 77 22.26 -9.67 13.30
C PHE A 77 21.90 -9.00 11.95
N PRO A 78 22.83 -8.30 11.27
CA PRO A 78 22.56 -7.74 9.94
C PRO A 78 22.12 -8.83 8.95
N GLY A 79 20.92 -8.71 8.38
CA GLY A 79 20.36 -9.72 7.48
C GLY A 79 19.58 -10.87 8.14
N HIS A 80 19.40 -10.89 9.48
CA HIS A 80 18.61 -11.91 10.17
C HIS A 80 17.21 -12.12 9.57
N TYR A 81 16.56 -11.02 9.14
CA TYR A 81 15.25 -11.08 8.48
C TYR A 81 15.31 -11.80 7.13
N VAL A 82 16.37 -11.62 6.36
CA VAL A 82 16.57 -12.30 5.08
C VAL A 82 16.67 -13.81 5.29
N VAL A 83 17.50 -14.24 6.27
CA VAL A 83 17.64 -15.66 6.61
C VAL A 83 16.34 -16.24 7.15
N ALA A 84 15.66 -15.53 8.04
CA ALA A 84 14.36 -15.96 8.59
C ALA A 84 13.31 -16.10 7.48
N SER A 85 13.25 -15.15 6.54
CA SER A 85 12.34 -15.20 5.39
C SER A 85 12.61 -16.41 4.48
N TYR A 86 13.88 -16.75 4.23
CA TYR A 86 14.22 -17.95 3.48
C TYR A 86 13.76 -19.23 4.18
N LEU A 87 14.07 -19.35 5.47
CA LEU A 87 13.66 -20.50 6.28
C LEU A 87 12.14 -20.62 6.39
N TYR A 88 11.45 -19.49 6.51
CA TYR A 88 9.98 -19.44 6.50
C TYR A 88 9.42 -19.94 5.16
N SER A 89 9.93 -19.41 4.06
CA SER A 89 9.50 -19.83 2.72
C SER A 89 9.78 -21.31 2.45
N ARG A 90 10.87 -21.86 3.02
CA ARG A 90 11.17 -23.31 2.95
C ARG A 90 10.13 -24.14 3.73
N ARG A 91 9.73 -23.69 4.93
CA ARG A 91 8.67 -24.35 5.71
C ARG A 91 7.35 -24.35 4.94
N ILE A 92 6.97 -23.20 4.35
CA ILE A 92 5.79 -23.07 3.49
C ILE A 92 5.86 -24.05 2.32
N THR A 93 6.98 -24.10 1.60
CA THR A 93 7.18 -25.02 0.48
C THR A 93 6.97 -26.48 0.89
N ASN A 94 7.61 -26.92 1.98
CA ASN A 94 7.49 -28.28 2.49
C ASN A 94 6.04 -28.61 2.87
N TYR A 95 5.29 -27.63 3.37
CA TYR A 95 3.89 -27.80 3.76
C TYR A 95 2.98 -28.08 2.57
N PHE A 96 3.10 -27.35 1.46
CA PHE A 96 2.13 -27.46 0.37
C PHE A 96 2.59 -28.36 -0.80
N THR A 97 3.85 -28.74 -0.89
CA THR A 97 4.38 -29.49 -2.04
C THR A 97 3.60 -30.78 -2.33
N HIS A 98 3.16 -31.48 -1.31
CA HIS A 98 2.38 -32.71 -1.47
C HIS A 98 0.92 -32.44 -1.92
N LYS A 99 0.43 -31.22 -1.84
CA LYS A 99 -0.91 -30.80 -2.26
C LYS A 99 -0.87 -29.96 -3.54
N ILE A 100 0.28 -29.78 -4.17
CA ILE A 100 0.47 -28.83 -5.28
C ILE A 100 -0.48 -29.11 -6.45
N SER A 101 -0.80 -30.37 -6.73
CA SER A 101 -1.72 -30.77 -7.80
C SER A 101 -3.18 -30.36 -7.57
N THR A 102 -3.57 -30.02 -6.34
CA THR A 102 -4.93 -29.55 -6.01
C THR A 102 -5.05 -28.04 -5.99
N ILE A 103 -3.93 -27.31 -6.19
CA ILE A 103 -3.86 -25.87 -6.14
C ILE A 103 -3.81 -25.31 -7.56
N ASP A 104 -4.75 -24.42 -7.91
CA ASP A 104 -4.79 -23.79 -9.22
C ASP A 104 -3.75 -22.68 -9.34
N ILE A 105 -3.44 -21.95 -8.26
CA ILE A 105 -2.47 -20.84 -8.24
C ILE A 105 -1.90 -20.60 -6.85
N LEU A 106 -0.59 -20.30 -6.78
CA LEU A 106 0.10 -19.83 -5.60
C LEU A 106 0.13 -18.30 -5.60
N PHE A 107 -0.42 -17.67 -4.56
CA PHE A 107 -0.33 -16.22 -4.37
C PHE A 107 0.53 -15.90 -3.14
N GLY A 108 1.75 -15.45 -3.36
CA GLY A 108 2.70 -15.11 -2.31
C GLY A 108 2.80 -13.62 -2.06
N LYS A 109 2.73 -13.20 -0.78
CA LYS A 109 3.04 -11.83 -0.37
C LYS A 109 4.45 -11.80 0.24
N GLY A 110 5.20 -10.74 -0.09
CA GLY A 110 6.61 -10.63 0.33
C GLY A 110 7.47 -11.75 -0.24
N TYR A 111 8.25 -12.41 0.63
CA TYR A 111 9.20 -13.45 0.25
C TYR A 111 8.70 -14.87 0.54
N THR A 112 7.41 -15.05 0.77
CA THR A 112 6.83 -16.33 1.23
C THR A 112 7.01 -17.50 0.28
N LEU A 113 7.11 -17.24 -1.03
CA LEU A 113 7.36 -18.27 -2.05
C LEU A 113 8.84 -18.35 -2.50
N TRP A 114 9.77 -17.68 -1.83
CA TRP A 114 11.17 -17.59 -2.27
C TRP A 114 11.80 -18.96 -2.50
N HIS A 115 11.77 -19.87 -1.51
CA HIS A 115 12.35 -21.21 -1.63
C HIS A 115 11.70 -21.99 -2.78
N TRP A 116 10.36 -21.99 -2.87
CA TRP A 116 9.64 -22.64 -3.96
C TRP A 116 10.09 -22.13 -5.33
N LEU A 117 10.09 -20.84 -5.54
CA LEU A 117 10.45 -20.21 -6.81
C LEU A 117 11.89 -20.47 -7.24
N THR A 118 12.79 -20.72 -6.30
CA THR A 118 14.22 -20.96 -6.60
C THR A 118 14.58 -22.46 -6.70
N THR A 119 13.71 -23.35 -6.21
CA THR A 119 14.01 -24.81 -6.17
C THR A 119 13.02 -25.65 -6.97
N ARG A 120 11.86 -25.09 -7.36
CA ARG A 120 10.85 -25.82 -8.11
C ARG A 120 11.41 -26.30 -9.46
N LYS A 121 11.02 -27.52 -9.86
CA LYS A 121 11.09 -27.98 -11.24
C LYS A 121 9.86 -27.45 -11.99
N SER A 122 9.77 -27.68 -13.31
CA SER A 122 8.54 -27.35 -14.07
C SER A 122 7.31 -27.95 -13.38
N THR A 123 6.30 -27.15 -13.15
CA THR A 123 5.05 -27.55 -12.49
C THR A 123 3.86 -26.99 -13.27
N GLU A 124 2.69 -27.62 -13.10
CA GLU A 124 1.45 -27.16 -13.72
C GLU A 124 0.83 -25.97 -12.96
N THR A 125 1.28 -25.66 -11.74
CA THR A 125 0.73 -24.62 -10.89
C THR A 125 1.52 -23.31 -11.01
N PRO A 126 0.92 -22.24 -11.53
CA PRO A 126 1.55 -20.92 -11.61
C PRO A 126 1.70 -20.26 -10.25
N ALA A 127 2.68 -19.37 -10.14
CA ALA A 127 2.90 -18.53 -8.97
C ALA A 127 2.87 -17.04 -9.32
N ILE A 128 2.06 -16.30 -8.57
CA ILE A 128 2.01 -14.85 -8.60
C ILE A 128 2.48 -14.28 -7.27
N VAL A 129 3.27 -13.21 -7.30
CA VAL A 129 3.81 -12.59 -6.10
C VAL A 129 3.48 -11.10 -6.02
N GLN A 130 3.36 -10.58 -4.78
CA GLN A 130 3.18 -9.16 -4.50
C GLN A 130 4.20 -8.70 -3.46
N LEU A 131 5.15 -7.85 -3.87
CA LEU A 131 6.18 -7.27 -2.99
C LEU A 131 5.90 -5.81 -2.62
N HIS A 132 4.66 -5.39 -2.75
CA HIS A 132 4.19 -4.02 -2.45
C HIS A 132 4.95 -2.93 -3.20
N GLY A 133 5.48 -1.91 -2.49
CA GLY A 133 6.08 -0.71 -3.10
C GLY A 133 7.50 -0.86 -3.62
N LEU A 134 8.11 -2.05 -3.50
CA LEU A 134 9.49 -2.32 -3.92
C LEU A 134 10.51 -1.32 -3.33
N GLU A 135 10.32 -0.95 -2.06
CA GLU A 135 11.10 0.08 -1.37
C GLU A 135 12.61 -0.19 -1.40
N MET A 136 13.04 -1.46 -1.48
CA MET A 136 14.45 -1.84 -1.59
C MET A 136 15.12 -1.37 -2.89
N PHE A 137 14.35 -1.00 -3.92
CA PHE A 137 14.86 -0.47 -5.20
C PHE A 137 14.68 1.05 -5.33
N GLN A 138 14.00 1.67 -4.36
CA GLN A 138 13.80 3.12 -4.33
C GLN A 138 15.00 3.84 -3.68
N PRO A 139 15.16 5.18 -3.84
CA PRO A 139 16.24 5.94 -3.25
C PRO A 139 16.38 5.72 -1.74
N ALA A 140 17.62 5.67 -1.25
CA ALA A 140 17.96 5.61 0.17
C ALA A 140 18.51 6.95 0.65
N TYR A 141 18.09 7.40 1.83
CA TYR A 141 18.41 8.73 2.36
C TYR A 141 19.39 8.67 3.54
N SER A 142 19.86 7.48 3.91
CA SER A 142 20.92 7.26 4.89
C SER A 142 21.77 6.05 4.54
N PHE A 143 22.99 5.98 5.08
CA PHE A 143 23.87 4.82 4.89
C PHE A 143 23.25 3.53 5.44
N LYS A 144 22.62 3.60 6.61
CA LYS A 144 21.90 2.46 7.19
C LYS A 144 20.78 1.98 6.26
N GLU A 145 19.95 2.90 5.79
CA GLU A 145 18.86 2.56 4.86
C GLU A 145 19.37 1.93 3.55
N LYS A 146 20.52 2.43 3.04
CA LYS A 146 21.17 1.86 1.86
C LYS A 146 21.60 0.41 2.08
N THR A 147 22.21 0.11 3.22
CA THR A 147 22.61 -1.26 3.55
C THR A 147 21.41 -2.18 3.76
N ASP A 148 20.38 -1.72 4.47
CA ASP A 148 19.15 -2.50 4.70
C ASP A 148 18.46 -2.80 3.35
N LYS A 149 18.36 -1.82 2.45
CA LYS A 149 17.80 -1.99 1.11
C LYS A 149 18.61 -2.98 0.26
N LEU A 150 19.95 -2.94 0.33
CA LEU A 150 20.80 -3.92 -0.37
C LEU A 150 20.54 -5.35 0.12
N LEU A 151 20.43 -5.55 1.44
CA LEU A 151 20.09 -6.85 2.01
C LEU A 151 18.72 -7.35 1.54
N MET A 152 17.73 -6.47 1.48
CA MET A 152 16.38 -6.84 1.01
C MET A 152 16.32 -7.18 -0.49
N ARG A 153 17.28 -6.74 -1.31
CA ARG A 153 17.39 -7.14 -2.72
C ARG A 153 17.76 -8.62 -2.89
N ILE A 154 18.43 -9.22 -1.92
CA ILE A 154 18.84 -10.65 -1.95
C ILE A 154 17.61 -11.55 -2.16
N PRO A 155 16.54 -11.49 -1.38
CA PRO A 155 15.32 -12.23 -1.63
C PRO A 155 14.45 -11.66 -2.76
N ALA A 156 14.40 -10.33 -2.92
CA ALA A 156 13.49 -9.69 -3.85
C ALA A 156 13.79 -10.03 -5.31
N ILE A 157 15.05 -9.99 -5.71
CA ILE A 157 15.46 -10.24 -7.10
C ILE A 157 15.07 -11.66 -7.57
N PRO A 158 15.46 -12.75 -6.88
CA PRO A 158 15.07 -14.09 -7.30
C PRO A 158 13.56 -14.34 -7.22
N VAL A 159 12.86 -13.77 -6.22
CA VAL A 159 11.41 -13.89 -6.13
C VAL A 159 10.73 -13.22 -7.34
N ILE A 160 11.12 -12.00 -7.70
CA ILE A 160 10.54 -11.29 -8.85
C ILE A 160 10.86 -12.00 -10.16
N ARG A 161 12.12 -12.41 -10.38
CA ARG A 161 12.55 -13.03 -11.64
C ARG A 161 11.92 -14.39 -11.87
N ASN A 162 11.82 -15.23 -10.85
CA ASN A 162 11.36 -16.62 -10.96
C ASN A 162 9.83 -16.77 -10.78
N ALA A 163 9.12 -15.77 -10.26
CA ALA A 163 7.66 -15.80 -10.27
C ALA A 163 7.13 -15.80 -11.70
N ASP A 164 6.05 -16.52 -11.98
CA ASP A 164 5.43 -16.51 -13.32
C ASP A 164 4.81 -15.15 -13.59
N PHE A 165 4.14 -14.60 -12.58
CA PHE A 165 3.49 -13.28 -12.62
C PHE A 165 3.82 -12.46 -11.38
N VAL A 166 3.68 -11.13 -11.49
CA VAL A 166 3.91 -10.19 -10.39
C VAL A 166 2.80 -9.17 -10.35
N PHE A 167 2.24 -8.93 -9.16
CA PHE A 167 1.37 -7.77 -8.94
C PHE A 167 2.18 -6.51 -8.71
N SER A 168 1.79 -5.45 -9.41
CA SER A 168 2.34 -4.09 -9.31
C SER A 168 1.25 -3.09 -8.94
N TYR A 169 1.63 -2.03 -8.27
CA TYR A 169 0.76 -0.86 -8.10
C TYR A 169 0.78 0.10 -9.31
N GLY A 170 1.49 -0.26 -10.39
CA GLY A 170 1.65 0.61 -11.56
C GLY A 170 2.66 1.74 -11.34
N GLY A 171 2.73 2.68 -12.28
CA GLY A 171 3.65 3.81 -12.23
C GLY A 171 5.11 3.38 -12.02
N GLY A 172 5.87 4.15 -11.24
CA GLY A 172 7.27 3.86 -10.94
C GLY A 172 7.52 2.48 -10.32
N VAL A 173 6.52 1.84 -9.69
CA VAL A 173 6.65 0.46 -9.19
C VAL A 173 6.70 -0.54 -10.36
N LYS A 174 5.91 -0.31 -11.42
CA LYS A 174 5.97 -1.13 -12.63
C LYS A 174 7.30 -0.94 -13.36
N ASP A 175 7.81 0.28 -13.42
CA ASP A 175 9.10 0.58 -14.08
C ASP A 175 10.26 -0.16 -13.40
N ILE A 176 10.25 -0.26 -12.06
CA ILE A 176 11.23 -1.08 -11.32
C ILE A 176 11.16 -2.55 -11.75
N LEU A 177 9.97 -3.14 -11.89
CA LEU A 177 9.80 -4.54 -12.30
C LEU A 177 10.32 -4.77 -13.74
N LEU A 178 10.02 -3.86 -14.66
CA LEU A 178 10.53 -3.89 -16.02
C LEU A 178 12.07 -3.80 -16.04
N GLY A 179 12.64 -2.88 -15.24
CA GLY A 179 14.10 -2.73 -15.08
C GLY A 179 14.79 -3.96 -14.48
N LEU A 180 14.07 -4.80 -13.72
CA LEU A 180 14.56 -6.08 -13.22
C LEU A 180 14.42 -7.22 -14.22
N GLY A 181 13.94 -6.94 -15.44
CA GLY A 181 13.79 -7.90 -16.53
C GLY A 181 12.48 -8.68 -16.52
N LYS A 182 11.46 -8.22 -15.75
CA LYS A 182 10.13 -8.84 -15.80
C LYS A 182 9.41 -8.42 -17.08
N SER A 183 8.88 -9.38 -17.83
CA SER A 183 8.08 -9.09 -19.02
C SER A 183 6.79 -8.34 -18.64
N GLU A 184 6.41 -7.33 -19.42
CA GLU A 184 5.21 -6.56 -19.21
C GLU A 184 3.94 -7.42 -19.16
N ASN A 185 3.85 -8.45 -20.00
CA ASN A 185 2.73 -9.40 -20.02
C ASN A 185 2.60 -10.23 -18.73
N ASN A 186 3.65 -10.25 -17.89
CA ASN A 186 3.68 -10.97 -16.63
C ASN A 186 3.52 -10.05 -15.42
N ILE A 187 3.23 -8.77 -15.66
CA ILE A 187 2.96 -7.77 -14.62
C ILE A 187 1.48 -7.41 -14.67
N PHE A 188 0.78 -7.63 -13.57
CA PHE A 188 -0.63 -7.26 -13.41
C PHE A 188 -0.74 -6.05 -12.47
N GLU A 189 -1.42 -4.99 -12.92
CA GLU A 189 -1.65 -3.83 -12.08
C GLU A 189 -2.82 -4.11 -11.13
N GLN A 190 -2.50 -4.25 -9.83
CA GLN A 190 -3.46 -4.53 -8.77
C GLN A 190 -3.32 -3.48 -7.67
N TYR A 191 -4.29 -2.59 -7.58
CA TYR A 191 -4.32 -1.51 -6.61
C TYR A 191 -4.88 -1.97 -5.26
N GLY A 192 -4.58 -1.19 -4.21
CA GLY A 192 -5.30 -1.27 -2.95
C GLY A 192 -6.71 -0.68 -3.07
N ALA A 193 -7.51 -0.85 -2.05
CA ALA A 193 -8.83 -0.24 -1.94
C ALA A 193 -8.99 0.49 -0.61
N VAL A 194 -9.98 1.37 -0.56
CA VAL A 194 -10.34 2.10 0.66
C VAL A 194 -11.26 1.24 1.53
N ASP A 195 -11.11 1.38 2.84
CA ASP A 195 -12.00 0.77 3.83
C ASP A 195 -13.34 1.52 3.87
N ASP A 196 -14.45 0.78 4.04
CA ASP A 196 -15.81 1.35 4.15
C ASP A 196 -15.93 2.37 5.28
N PHE A 197 -15.11 2.23 6.33
CA PHE A 197 -14.99 3.24 7.38
C PHE A 197 -14.72 4.66 6.84
N TRP A 198 -13.97 4.79 5.74
CA TRP A 198 -13.68 6.08 5.13
C TRP A 198 -14.77 6.55 4.16
N LEU A 199 -15.63 5.65 3.69
CA LEU A 199 -16.72 5.98 2.77
C LEU A 199 -17.98 6.42 3.51
N GLU A 200 -18.25 5.85 4.67
CA GLU A 200 -19.50 6.07 5.42
C GLU A 200 -19.30 6.98 6.66
N PRO A 201 -20.22 7.91 6.95
CA PRO A 201 -21.25 8.37 6.00
C PRO A 201 -20.63 9.09 4.81
N GLU A 202 -21.39 9.26 3.73
CA GLU A 202 -20.94 10.01 2.55
C GLU A 202 -20.43 11.40 2.96
N PRO A 203 -19.28 11.86 2.41
CA PRO A 203 -18.75 13.16 2.76
C PRO A 203 -19.68 14.27 2.27
N GLN A 204 -19.98 15.23 3.13
CA GLN A 204 -20.70 16.42 2.73
C GLN A 204 -19.83 17.31 1.84
N ALA A 205 -20.48 18.04 0.93
CA ALA A 205 -19.79 19.06 0.13
C ALA A 205 -19.06 20.06 1.04
N LYS A 206 -17.79 20.30 0.73
CA LYS A 206 -16.97 21.21 1.54
C LYS A 206 -17.42 22.65 1.35
N GLU A 207 -17.63 23.35 2.45
CA GLU A 207 -17.77 24.80 2.44
C GLU A 207 -16.38 25.42 2.24
N ASN A 208 -15.95 25.54 0.99
CA ASN A 208 -14.66 26.13 0.65
C ASN A 208 -14.63 27.61 1.06
N GLY A 209 -13.96 27.90 2.17
CA GLY A 209 -13.79 29.23 2.74
C GLY A 209 -12.87 30.15 1.92
N LEU A 210 -12.62 31.37 2.42
CA LEU A 210 -11.58 32.26 1.87
C LEU A 210 -10.17 31.76 2.23
N THR A 211 -10.04 31.14 3.40
CA THR A 211 -8.79 30.54 3.89
C THR A 211 -8.74 29.07 3.47
N ARG A 212 -7.70 28.66 2.74
CA ARG A 212 -7.50 27.27 2.35
C ARG A 212 -7.03 26.42 3.52
N ARG A 213 -7.64 25.25 3.70
CA ARG A 213 -7.34 24.31 4.76
C ARG A 213 -6.60 23.08 4.19
N PHE A 214 -5.32 23.02 4.48
CA PHE A 214 -4.47 21.90 4.09
C PHE A 214 -4.41 20.84 5.19
N LEU A 215 -4.07 19.63 4.77
CA LEU A 215 -3.78 18.50 5.65
C LEU A 215 -2.47 17.83 5.22
N PHE A 216 -1.60 17.53 6.15
CA PHE A 216 -0.45 16.66 5.96
C PHE A 216 -0.50 15.54 6.99
N VAL A 217 -0.37 14.27 6.56
CA VAL A 217 -0.40 13.11 7.45
C VAL A 217 0.75 12.19 7.11
N ALA A 218 1.72 12.08 8.01
CA ALA A 218 2.86 11.17 7.80
C ALA A 218 3.55 10.80 9.12
N ARG A 219 4.21 9.63 9.13
CA ARG A 219 5.24 9.34 10.14
C ARG A 219 6.44 10.25 9.90
N ASN A 220 7.20 10.55 10.95
CA ASN A 220 8.45 11.32 10.82
C ASN A 220 9.55 10.48 10.14
N GLU A 221 9.40 10.32 8.83
CA GLU A 221 10.36 9.67 7.95
C GLU A 221 10.82 10.67 6.90
N TYR A 222 12.12 10.79 6.67
CA TYR A 222 12.69 11.75 5.71
C TYR A 222 12.01 11.69 4.34
N ARG A 223 11.73 10.45 3.84
CA ARG A 223 11.08 10.24 2.55
C ARG A 223 9.65 10.79 2.45
N LYS A 224 8.99 11.10 3.57
CA LYS A 224 7.64 11.70 3.58
C LYS A 224 7.64 13.20 3.31
N GLY A 225 8.82 13.83 3.27
CA GLY A 225 8.99 15.20 2.78
C GLY A 225 8.54 16.29 3.76
N TYR A 226 8.43 15.99 5.08
CA TYR A 226 8.10 17.05 6.04
C TYR A 226 9.10 18.21 6.01
N HIS A 227 10.39 17.95 5.80
CA HIS A 227 11.41 18.99 5.66
C HIS A 227 11.12 19.94 4.48
N LEU A 228 10.63 19.42 3.34
CA LEU A 228 10.23 20.23 2.19
C LEU A 228 8.96 21.06 2.52
N LEU A 229 8.00 20.45 3.23
CA LEU A 229 6.82 21.16 3.69
C LEU A 229 7.17 22.27 4.66
N LYS A 230 8.09 22.03 5.61
CA LYS A 230 8.57 23.03 6.57
C LYS A 230 9.16 24.26 5.88
N GLU A 231 10.03 24.06 4.90
CA GLU A 231 10.61 25.15 4.10
C GLU A 231 9.53 25.92 3.32
N ALA A 232 8.63 25.19 2.64
CA ALA A 232 7.52 25.81 1.90
C ALA A 232 6.60 26.64 2.81
N LEU A 233 6.28 26.15 4.01
CA LEU A 233 5.46 26.87 4.99
C LEU A 233 6.15 28.13 5.51
N GLN A 234 7.44 28.07 5.80
CA GLN A 234 8.23 29.25 6.20
C GLN A 234 8.17 30.36 5.14
N ASP A 235 8.36 29.99 3.88
CA ASP A 235 8.26 30.92 2.77
C ASP A 235 6.86 31.52 2.60
N LEU A 236 5.78 30.69 2.74
CA LEU A 236 4.39 31.17 2.67
C LEU A 236 4.03 32.11 3.81
N ILE A 237 4.63 31.90 5.00
CA ILE A 237 4.48 32.78 6.16
C ILE A 237 5.14 34.13 5.87
N ILE A 238 6.36 34.14 5.33
CA ILE A 238 7.08 35.35 4.94
C ILE A 238 6.32 36.12 3.85
N ASP A 239 5.77 35.40 2.86
CA ASP A 239 4.97 35.99 1.77
C ASP A 239 3.54 36.42 2.24
N ASN A 240 3.23 36.26 3.52
CA ASN A 240 1.93 36.60 4.15
C ASN A 240 0.70 35.97 3.46
N GLU A 241 0.83 34.75 2.93
CA GLU A 241 -0.27 34.02 2.31
C GLU A 241 -1.31 33.55 3.36
N THR A 242 -2.57 33.47 2.95
CA THR A 242 -3.69 33.11 3.84
C THR A 242 -4.01 31.62 3.71
N PHE A 243 -3.65 30.83 4.72
CA PHE A 243 -3.91 29.39 4.79
C PHE A 243 -4.01 28.90 6.23
N GLU A 244 -4.55 27.71 6.42
CA GLU A 244 -4.45 26.90 7.63
C GLU A 244 -3.94 25.51 7.25
N ILE A 245 -3.21 24.86 8.16
CA ILE A 245 -2.75 23.49 7.94
C ILE A 245 -2.78 22.67 9.22
N ASP A 246 -3.34 21.47 9.12
CA ASP A 246 -3.22 20.42 10.13
C ASP A 246 -2.10 19.44 9.75
N ILE A 247 -1.12 19.27 10.65
CA ILE A 247 0.00 18.37 10.48
C ILE A 247 -0.15 17.23 11.49
N VAL A 248 -0.39 16.02 10.97
CA VAL A 248 -0.61 14.82 11.77
C VAL A 248 0.60 13.89 11.69
N GLY A 249 1.19 13.61 12.84
CA GLY A 249 2.36 12.74 13.01
C GLY A 249 3.27 13.24 14.13
N ALA A 250 3.86 12.32 14.86
CA ALA A 250 4.76 12.66 15.96
C ALA A 250 6.03 13.34 15.44
N LEU A 251 6.15 14.63 15.68
CA LEU A 251 7.30 15.45 15.32
C LEU A 251 7.97 15.99 16.59
N PRO A 252 9.32 16.02 16.65
CA PRO A 252 10.03 16.70 17.72
C PRO A 252 9.65 18.20 17.78
N ASP A 253 9.53 18.77 18.97
CA ASP A 253 9.15 20.18 19.13
C ASP A 253 10.14 21.14 18.46
N ALA A 254 11.41 20.79 18.38
CA ALA A 254 12.44 21.56 17.68
C ALA A 254 12.22 21.65 16.15
N GLU A 255 11.43 20.74 15.58
CA GLU A 255 11.11 20.75 14.15
C GLU A 255 9.81 21.49 13.83
N LYS A 256 8.99 21.82 14.84
CA LYS A 256 7.72 22.51 14.69
C LYS A 256 7.90 24.01 14.43
N ILE A 257 7.15 24.56 13.49
CA ILE A 257 7.05 26.02 13.26
C ILE A 257 6.00 26.58 14.22
N LYS A 258 6.34 27.65 14.92
CA LYS A 258 5.43 28.36 15.83
C LYS A 258 4.70 29.46 15.05
N ASP A 259 3.57 29.12 14.45
CA ASP A 259 2.68 30.04 13.72
C ASP A 259 1.22 29.63 13.95
N PRO A 260 0.28 30.57 14.21
CA PRO A 260 -1.11 30.24 14.52
C PRO A 260 -1.88 29.57 13.39
N ARG A 261 -1.38 29.64 12.14
CA ARG A 261 -1.97 28.97 10.98
C ARG A 261 -1.68 27.45 10.95
N ILE A 262 -0.74 26.95 11.79
CA ILE A 262 -0.26 25.58 11.79
C ILE A 262 -0.67 24.87 13.08
N ARG A 263 -1.46 23.82 12.95
CA ARG A 263 -1.86 22.94 14.05
C ARG A 263 -1.13 21.61 13.95
N TYR A 264 -0.52 21.19 15.04
CA TYR A 264 0.19 19.89 15.12
C TYR A 264 -0.62 18.90 15.94
N HIS A 265 -0.74 17.71 15.43
CA HIS A 265 -1.37 16.57 16.10
C HIS A 265 -0.38 15.41 16.13
N ASP A 266 -0.23 14.77 17.27
CA ASP A 266 0.52 13.54 17.40
C ASP A 266 -0.24 12.36 16.72
N ASN A 267 0.02 11.14 17.12
CA ASN A 267 -0.68 9.98 16.58
C ASN A 267 -2.18 10.04 16.93
N LEU A 268 -3.01 10.13 15.92
CA LEU A 268 -4.47 10.18 16.05
C LEU A 268 -5.11 8.80 15.83
N SER A 269 -6.26 8.59 16.46
CA SER A 269 -7.14 7.49 16.10
C SER A 269 -7.70 7.68 14.68
N ALA A 270 -8.17 6.61 14.05
CA ALA A 270 -8.80 6.70 12.73
C ALA A 270 -10.03 7.64 12.76
N ALA A 271 -10.84 7.61 13.84
CA ALA A 271 -11.99 8.49 14.00
C ALA A 271 -11.60 9.97 14.11
N SER A 272 -10.57 10.29 14.91
CA SER A 272 -10.07 11.67 15.02
C SER A 272 -9.48 12.16 13.70
N LEU A 273 -8.74 11.32 12.98
CA LEU A 273 -8.20 11.66 11.67
C LEU A 273 -9.30 11.88 10.64
N LYS A 274 -10.40 11.12 10.71
CA LYS A 274 -11.57 11.28 9.84
C LYS A 274 -12.20 12.67 10.05
N ASN A 275 -12.37 13.10 11.30
CA ASN A 275 -12.91 14.43 11.62
C ASN A 275 -12.01 15.56 11.07
N ILE A 276 -10.69 15.43 11.14
CA ILE A 276 -9.76 16.42 10.54
C ILE A 276 -9.88 16.42 9.00
N LYS A 277 -9.96 15.25 8.38
CA LYS A 277 -10.17 15.14 6.93
C LYS A 277 -11.49 15.83 6.50
N GLU A 278 -12.54 15.76 7.29
CA GLU A 278 -13.80 16.42 7.00
C GLU A 278 -13.68 17.95 6.99
N GLN A 279 -12.78 18.53 7.77
CA GLN A 279 -12.53 19.96 7.84
C GLN A 279 -11.50 20.44 6.81
N ALA A 280 -10.60 19.58 6.36
CA ALA A 280 -9.58 19.93 5.39
C ALA A 280 -10.11 19.94 3.95
N GLU A 281 -9.51 20.74 3.07
CA GLU A 281 -9.88 20.88 1.66
C GLU A 281 -8.89 20.12 0.74
N VAL A 282 -7.61 20.15 1.07
CA VAL A 282 -6.54 19.58 0.24
C VAL A 282 -5.54 18.80 1.09
N LEU A 283 -5.27 17.56 0.70
CA LEU A 283 -4.18 16.75 1.26
C LEU A 283 -2.86 17.09 0.56
N LEU A 284 -1.80 17.32 1.33
CA LEU A 284 -0.42 17.48 0.82
C LEU A 284 0.38 16.19 1.02
N VAL A 285 0.99 15.68 -0.05
CA VAL A 285 1.83 14.47 -0.02
C VAL A 285 3.15 14.75 -0.75
N PRO A 286 4.09 15.51 -0.16
CA PRO A 286 5.38 15.86 -0.78
C PRO A 286 6.42 14.74 -0.65
N SER A 287 5.98 13.49 -0.73
CA SER A 287 6.83 12.32 -0.53
C SER A 287 7.91 12.20 -1.60
N LEU A 288 9.12 11.78 -1.21
CA LEU A 288 10.23 11.49 -2.13
C LEU A 288 10.14 10.08 -2.72
N SER A 289 9.40 9.19 -2.07
CA SER A 289 9.13 7.84 -2.54
C SER A 289 7.86 7.26 -1.91
N GLU A 290 7.09 6.54 -2.71
CA GLU A 290 5.89 5.82 -2.28
C GLU A 290 5.78 4.46 -2.99
N GLY A 291 5.05 3.54 -2.36
CA GLY A 291 4.53 2.36 -3.04
C GLY A 291 3.12 2.65 -3.56
N PHE A 292 2.12 2.37 -2.70
CA PHE A 292 0.72 2.76 -2.90
C PHE A 292 0.28 3.55 -1.66
N PRO A 293 0.11 4.88 -1.77
CA PRO A 293 -0.17 5.72 -0.62
C PRO A 293 -1.65 5.67 -0.21
N THR A 294 -1.99 4.82 0.75
CA THR A 294 -3.38 4.65 1.23
C THR A 294 -3.97 5.96 1.76
N ILE A 295 -3.14 6.84 2.34
CA ILE A 295 -3.59 8.14 2.84
C ILE A 295 -4.24 9.00 1.74
N ILE A 296 -3.82 8.85 0.48
CA ILE A 296 -4.43 9.55 -0.66
C ILE A 296 -5.85 9.04 -0.87
N ILE A 297 -6.03 7.72 -1.06
CA ILE A 297 -7.37 7.17 -1.30
C ILE A 297 -8.32 7.37 -0.12
N GLU A 298 -7.82 7.30 1.11
CA GLU A 298 -8.60 7.59 2.31
C GLU A 298 -9.03 9.07 2.38
N SER A 299 -8.19 10.00 1.91
CA SER A 299 -8.52 11.44 1.92
C SER A 299 -9.46 11.81 0.79
N MET A 300 -9.25 11.24 -0.41
CA MET A 300 -10.17 11.39 -1.54
C MET A 300 -11.57 10.83 -1.20
N ALA A 301 -11.63 9.71 -0.46
CA ALA A 301 -12.90 9.16 0.07
C ALA A 301 -13.61 10.10 1.05
N ARG A 302 -12.90 11.05 1.65
CA ARG A 302 -13.48 12.13 2.48
C ARG A 302 -13.63 13.46 1.72
N GLY A 303 -13.58 13.41 0.38
CA GLY A 303 -13.81 14.58 -0.47
C GLY A 303 -12.67 15.60 -0.44
N LEU A 304 -11.41 15.21 -0.21
CA LEU A 304 -10.27 16.10 -0.36
C LEU A 304 -9.74 16.03 -1.79
N ALA A 305 -9.39 17.17 -2.36
CA ALA A 305 -8.44 17.21 -3.47
C ALA A 305 -7.03 16.89 -2.96
N VAL A 306 -6.11 16.49 -3.85
CA VAL A 306 -4.78 16.04 -3.44
C VAL A 306 -3.69 16.76 -4.20
N ALA A 307 -2.69 17.30 -3.50
CA ALA A 307 -1.43 17.77 -4.08
C ALA A 307 -0.32 16.81 -3.67
N ALA A 308 0.20 16.04 -4.63
CA ALA A 308 1.18 15.01 -4.33
C ALA A 308 2.28 14.95 -5.38
N THR A 309 3.45 14.45 -4.96
CA THR A 309 4.59 14.23 -5.86
C THR A 309 4.36 13.02 -6.75
N ASN A 310 4.84 13.11 -7.99
CA ASN A 310 4.77 12.04 -9.00
C ASN A 310 5.79 10.94 -8.69
N VAL A 311 5.49 10.13 -7.66
CA VAL A 311 6.33 9.00 -7.22
C VAL A 311 5.51 7.73 -7.03
N GLY A 312 6.14 6.56 -7.26
CA GLY A 312 5.49 5.26 -7.08
C GLY A 312 4.19 5.13 -7.87
N ALA A 313 3.11 4.78 -7.20
CA ALA A 313 1.78 4.63 -7.79
C ALA A 313 0.90 5.89 -7.69
N VAL A 314 1.40 7.01 -7.19
CA VAL A 314 0.62 8.26 -7.04
C VAL A 314 -0.09 8.66 -8.35
N PRO A 315 0.59 8.68 -9.54
CA PRO A 315 -0.07 9.07 -10.80
C PRO A 315 -1.13 8.07 -11.30
N LYS A 316 -1.31 6.92 -10.65
CA LYS A 316 -2.42 6.00 -10.92
C LYS A 316 -3.66 6.36 -10.09
N VAL A 317 -3.47 7.11 -9.01
CA VAL A 317 -4.54 7.49 -8.08
C VAL A 317 -5.05 8.89 -8.38
N ILE A 318 -4.16 9.85 -8.61
CA ILE A 318 -4.51 11.25 -8.89
C ILE A 318 -4.08 11.69 -10.29
N ASP A 319 -4.83 12.63 -10.83
CA ASP A 319 -4.59 13.30 -12.09
C ASP A 319 -5.05 14.77 -11.99
N GLU A 320 -5.00 15.51 -13.11
CA GLU A 320 -5.38 16.92 -13.14
C GLU A 320 -6.83 17.17 -12.73
N SER A 321 -7.73 16.21 -12.90
CA SER A 321 -9.14 16.36 -12.49
C SER A 321 -9.34 16.23 -11.00
N THR A 322 -8.47 15.51 -10.29
CA THR A 322 -8.60 15.17 -8.87
C THR A 322 -7.60 15.90 -7.97
N GLY A 323 -6.64 16.62 -8.55
CA GLY A 323 -5.63 17.30 -7.76
C GLY A 323 -4.48 17.92 -8.56
N TRP A 324 -3.30 17.91 -7.97
CA TRP A 324 -2.06 18.48 -8.51
C TRP A 324 -0.92 17.46 -8.38
N LEU A 325 -0.29 17.12 -9.50
CA LEU A 325 0.92 16.30 -9.52
C LEU A 325 2.16 17.19 -9.54
N MET A 326 3.06 16.99 -8.59
CA MET A 326 4.28 17.76 -8.41
C MET A 326 5.53 16.93 -8.74
N ASN A 327 6.60 17.59 -9.18
CA ASN A 327 7.92 16.97 -9.23
C ASN A 327 8.48 16.80 -7.80
N PRO A 328 9.07 15.63 -7.46
CA PRO A 328 9.59 15.38 -6.13
C PRO A 328 10.89 16.14 -5.84
N GLY A 329 11.14 16.41 -4.55
CA GLY A 329 12.45 16.81 -4.04
C GLY A 329 12.70 18.30 -3.94
N LEU A 330 11.75 19.18 -4.29
CA LEU A 330 11.95 20.63 -4.21
C LEU A 330 10.84 21.30 -3.38
N SER A 331 11.23 21.98 -2.31
CA SER A 331 10.32 22.79 -1.48
C SER A 331 9.67 23.93 -2.29
N LYS A 332 10.40 24.50 -3.24
CA LYS A 332 9.87 25.52 -4.17
C LYS A 332 8.66 25.00 -4.95
N THR A 333 8.73 23.80 -5.51
CA THR A 333 7.61 23.22 -6.25
C THR A 333 6.37 23.08 -5.35
N LEU A 334 6.56 22.60 -4.11
CA LEU A 334 5.47 22.50 -3.14
C LEU A 334 4.88 23.87 -2.80
N LYS A 335 5.74 24.87 -2.53
CA LYS A 335 5.30 26.27 -2.27
C LYS A 335 4.48 26.83 -3.42
N ASP A 336 5.00 26.70 -4.65
CA ASP A 336 4.33 27.24 -5.83
C ASP A 336 2.97 26.57 -6.05
N THR A 337 2.87 25.24 -5.87
CA THR A 337 1.61 24.50 -5.92
C THR A 337 0.65 24.94 -4.80
N MET A 338 1.13 25.12 -3.57
CA MET A 338 0.29 25.64 -2.48
C MET A 338 -0.24 27.04 -2.78
N LYS A 339 0.56 27.93 -3.36
CA LYS A 339 0.11 29.26 -3.83
C LYS A 339 -0.96 29.16 -4.91
N GLU A 340 -0.78 28.26 -5.88
CA GLU A 340 -1.79 28.00 -6.90
C GLU A 340 -3.12 27.56 -6.26
N ILE A 341 -3.07 26.64 -5.30
CA ILE A 341 -4.25 26.15 -4.58
C ILE A 341 -4.92 27.27 -3.76
N ILE A 342 -4.14 28.11 -3.09
CA ILE A 342 -4.66 29.25 -2.32
C ILE A 342 -5.47 30.19 -3.24
N ARG A 343 -5.00 30.42 -4.46
CA ARG A 343 -5.62 31.28 -5.46
C ARG A 343 -6.65 30.58 -6.33
N CYS A 344 -6.76 29.27 -6.22
CA CYS A 344 -7.71 28.47 -7.00
C CYS A 344 -9.15 28.91 -6.73
N PRO A 345 -9.99 29.17 -7.76
CA PRO A 345 -11.41 29.47 -7.57
C PRO A 345 -12.12 28.34 -6.80
N LYS A 346 -13.06 28.72 -5.93
CA LYS A 346 -13.82 27.76 -5.10
C LYS A 346 -14.50 26.66 -5.92
N ALA A 347 -15.11 27.04 -7.04
CA ALA A 347 -15.78 26.10 -7.94
C ALA A 347 -14.79 25.04 -8.51
N VAL A 348 -13.62 25.48 -8.97
CA VAL A 348 -12.58 24.57 -9.51
C VAL A 348 -12.07 23.60 -8.43
N LEU A 349 -11.91 24.07 -7.19
CA LEU A 349 -11.53 23.18 -6.07
C LEU A 349 -12.65 22.19 -5.75
N ALA A 350 -13.90 22.64 -5.72
CA ALA A 350 -15.06 21.77 -5.49
C ALA A 350 -15.20 20.69 -6.57
N ASP A 351 -14.99 21.04 -7.84
CA ASP A 351 -14.99 20.08 -8.94
C ASP A 351 -13.90 19.01 -8.76
N LYS A 352 -12.67 19.40 -8.36
CA LYS A 352 -11.59 18.44 -8.08
C LYS A 352 -11.92 17.54 -6.89
N GLN A 353 -12.51 18.07 -5.83
CA GLN A 353 -12.92 17.31 -4.64
C GLN A 353 -14.01 16.29 -4.99
N GLN A 354 -14.99 16.67 -5.79
CA GLN A 354 -16.04 15.78 -6.24
C GLN A 354 -15.48 14.69 -7.18
N ALA A 355 -14.63 15.06 -8.12
CA ALA A 355 -13.97 14.11 -9.02
C ALA A 355 -13.10 13.11 -8.24
N ALA A 356 -12.39 13.58 -7.21
CA ALA A 356 -11.59 12.73 -6.32
C ALA A 356 -12.47 11.69 -5.61
N TYR A 357 -13.60 12.10 -5.02
CA TYR A 357 -14.54 11.18 -4.38
C TYR A 357 -15.13 10.17 -5.36
N HIS A 358 -15.60 10.61 -6.52
CA HIS A 358 -16.15 9.71 -7.55
C HIS A 358 -15.12 8.70 -8.05
N LYS A 359 -13.87 9.09 -8.22
CA LYS A 359 -12.79 8.17 -8.61
C LYS A 359 -12.57 7.07 -7.56
N ILE A 360 -12.72 7.38 -6.26
CA ILE A 360 -12.65 6.35 -5.22
C ILE A 360 -13.81 5.38 -5.35
N LEU A 361 -15.02 5.85 -5.59
CA LEU A 361 -16.20 5.00 -5.73
C LEU A 361 -16.11 4.06 -6.96
N SER A 362 -15.52 4.54 -8.07
CA SER A 362 -15.38 3.72 -9.29
C SER A 362 -14.23 2.73 -9.23
N ASP A 363 -13.04 3.14 -8.73
CA ASP A 363 -11.79 2.43 -8.99
C ASP A 363 -11.18 1.76 -7.76
N PHE A 364 -11.49 2.27 -6.55
CA PHE A 364 -10.79 1.92 -5.31
C PHE A 364 -11.68 1.34 -4.21
N GLN A 365 -12.85 0.83 -4.53
CA GLN A 365 -13.66 0.03 -3.61
C GLN A 365 -13.23 -1.44 -3.62
N TRP A 366 -13.40 -2.13 -2.48
CA TRP A 366 -13.00 -3.53 -2.35
C TRP A 366 -13.72 -4.44 -3.34
N ASN A 367 -15.01 -4.24 -3.62
CA ASN A 367 -15.75 -5.05 -4.58
C ASN A 367 -15.13 -5.00 -5.99
N ALA A 368 -14.74 -3.82 -6.48
CA ALA A 368 -14.08 -3.65 -7.78
C ALA A 368 -12.66 -4.25 -7.75
N THR A 369 -11.94 -4.03 -6.65
CA THR A 369 -10.57 -4.52 -6.47
C THR A 369 -10.49 -6.04 -6.44
N ILE A 370 -11.44 -6.72 -5.76
CA ILE A 370 -11.48 -8.19 -5.70
C ILE A 370 -11.91 -8.81 -7.04
N LYS A 371 -12.89 -8.24 -7.73
CA LYS A 371 -13.23 -8.68 -9.09
C LYS A 371 -12.02 -8.62 -10.03
N ARG A 372 -11.26 -7.53 -9.97
CA ARG A 372 -10.00 -7.37 -10.75
C ARG A 372 -8.95 -8.41 -10.33
N LEU A 373 -8.78 -8.63 -9.02
CA LEU A 373 -7.85 -9.64 -8.50
C LEU A 373 -8.18 -11.03 -9.06
N ILE A 374 -9.44 -11.46 -8.97
CA ILE A 374 -9.90 -12.76 -9.48
C ILE A 374 -9.63 -12.88 -10.99
N SER A 375 -10.02 -11.86 -11.76
CA SER A 375 -9.75 -11.83 -13.21
C SER A 375 -8.26 -11.95 -13.53
N HIS A 376 -7.39 -11.31 -12.74
CA HIS A 376 -5.94 -11.46 -12.90
C HIS A 376 -5.45 -12.87 -12.57
N LEU A 377 -5.98 -13.51 -11.52
CA LEU A 377 -5.62 -14.88 -11.15
C LEU A 377 -6.05 -15.87 -12.24
N GLU A 378 -7.27 -15.75 -12.76
CA GLU A 378 -7.80 -16.57 -13.86
C GLU A 378 -6.96 -16.40 -15.14
N ARG A 379 -6.63 -15.17 -15.48
CA ARG A 379 -5.76 -14.86 -16.61
C ARG A 379 -4.37 -15.46 -16.42
N ALA A 380 -3.78 -15.36 -15.22
CA ALA A 380 -2.50 -15.95 -14.91
C ALA A 380 -2.48 -17.46 -15.13
N ILE A 381 -3.51 -18.17 -14.66
CA ILE A 381 -3.68 -19.61 -14.86
C ILE A 381 -3.78 -19.94 -16.36
N ASN A 382 -4.63 -19.25 -17.09
CA ASN A 382 -4.83 -19.49 -18.52
C ASN A 382 -3.58 -19.21 -19.35
N ASP A 383 -2.88 -18.11 -19.08
CA ASP A 383 -1.65 -17.74 -19.80
C ASP A 383 -0.51 -18.69 -19.47
N TYR A 384 -0.44 -19.20 -18.23
CA TYR A 384 0.55 -20.21 -17.83
C TYR A 384 0.30 -21.55 -18.54
N ARG A 385 -0.93 -22.06 -18.52
CA ARG A 385 -1.30 -23.31 -19.20
C ARG A 385 -0.98 -23.29 -20.70
N LYS A 386 -1.27 -22.17 -21.37
CA LYS A 386 -0.94 -21.98 -22.79
C LYS A 386 0.57 -22.05 -23.09
N ARG A 387 1.43 -21.71 -22.13
CA ARG A 387 2.89 -21.75 -22.28
C ARG A 387 3.46 -23.15 -22.03
N THR A 388 2.85 -23.90 -21.13
CA THR A 388 3.33 -25.25 -20.75
C THR A 388 2.84 -26.36 -21.67
N THR A 389 1.79 -26.09 -22.48
CA THR A 389 1.26 -27.00 -23.50
C THR A 389 1.89 -26.82 -24.89
N ARG A 390 2.77 -25.84 -25.07
CA ARG A 390 3.60 -25.63 -26.26
C ARG A 390 5.01 -26.15 -26.03
#